data_462c41f5a33020d8c9f6642a2acc98de
#
_entry.id   462c41f5a33020d8c9f6642a2acc98de
#
_cell.length_a   1.000
_cell.length_b   1.000
_cell.length_c   1.000
_cell.angle_alpha   90.00
_cell.angle_beta   90.00
_cell.angle_gamma   90.00
#
_symmetry.space_group_name_H-M   'P 1'
#
loop_
_entity.id
_entity.type
_entity.pdbx_description
1 polymer ?
#
loop_
_entity_poly.entity_id
_entity_poly.type
_entity_poly.pdbx_seq_one_letter_code
_entity_poly.pdbx_strand_id
1 'polypeptide(L)'
;DDIRNRRISLGVEESWEGVHVSGTPDSAYYYSTYNAPDKNPVSTDRPKIMILGGGPNRIGQGIEFDYCCVHASLALKKLGFETIIVNCNPETVSTDYDTSDKLYFEPLTLEDVLSIYKKEKPLGVIAQFGGQTPLNLASQLEKNGVRSLGTTPAVIDLAEDRDLFREMMEKLEIPMPESGMASTIEEALKIAGKIGYPVM
;
A
#
# COMPACT_ATOMS: atom_id res chain seq x y z
N ASP A 1 -9.47 1.26 -17.25
CA ASP A 1 -10.53 2.16 -16.76
C ASP A 1 -11.84 2.00 -17.52
N ASP A 2 -11.82 1.91 -18.84
CA ASP A 2 -13.06 1.84 -19.65
C ASP A 2 -13.87 0.54 -19.38
N ILE A 3 -13.18 -0.59 -19.26
CA ILE A 3 -13.82 -1.88 -18.97
C ILE A 3 -14.46 -1.86 -17.57
N ARG A 4 -13.73 -1.36 -16.57
CA ARG A 4 -14.23 -1.22 -15.19
C ARG A 4 -15.44 -0.30 -15.14
N ASN A 5 -15.34 0.87 -15.75
CA ASN A 5 -16.45 1.84 -15.81
C ASN A 5 -17.67 1.25 -16.51
N ARG A 6 -17.47 0.50 -17.61
CA ARG A 6 -18.54 -0.17 -18.31
C ARG A 6 -19.19 -1.26 -17.46
N ARG A 7 -18.40 -2.06 -16.76
CA ARG A 7 -18.88 -3.09 -15.84
C ARG A 7 -19.77 -2.48 -14.75
N ILE A 8 -19.28 -1.43 -14.08
CA ILE A 8 -20.03 -0.72 -13.05
C ILE A 8 -21.33 -0.13 -13.61
N SER A 9 -21.29 0.47 -14.80
CA SER A 9 -22.50 1.03 -15.44
C SER A 9 -23.56 -0.01 -15.78
N LEU A 10 -23.18 -1.28 -15.85
CA LEU A 10 -24.08 -2.42 -16.06
C LEU A 10 -24.56 -3.04 -14.74
N GLY A 11 -24.18 -2.47 -13.59
CA GLY A 11 -24.53 -3.00 -12.27
C GLY A 11 -23.74 -4.26 -11.89
N VAL A 12 -22.64 -4.56 -12.59
CA VAL A 12 -21.76 -5.68 -12.24
C VAL A 12 -20.67 -5.14 -11.32
N GLU A 13 -20.93 -5.20 -10.03
CA GLU A 13 -20.00 -4.79 -8.97
C GLU A 13 -19.53 -6.02 -8.17
N GLU A 14 -18.39 -5.89 -7.53
CA GLU A 14 -17.88 -6.90 -6.59
C GLU A 14 -18.78 -6.97 -5.37
N SER A 15 -19.03 -8.19 -4.92
CA SER A 15 -19.55 -8.50 -3.60
C SER A 15 -18.49 -9.19 -2.77
N TRP A 16 -18.70 -9.30 -1.47
CA TRP A 16 -17.67 -9.76 -0.55
C TRP A 16 -18.14 -11.02 0.15
N GLU A 17 -17.40 -12.07 -0.04
CA GLU A 17 -17.60 -13.34 0.67
C GLU A 17 -16.71 -13.34 1.90
N GLY A 18 -17.19 -13.91 3.03
CA GLY A 18 -16.44 -14.04 4.26
C GLY A 18 -16.17 -15.50 4.60
N VAL A 19 -14.94 -15.80 5.02
CA VAL A 19 -14.57 -17.10 5.59
C VAL A 19 -14.42 -16.92 7.09
N HIS A 20 -15.28 -17.57 7.87
CA HIS A 20 -15.19 -17.55 9.31
C HIS A 20 -14.07 -18.48 9.81
N VAL A 21 -13.30 -17.99 10.75
CA VAL A 21 -12.28 -18.79 11.43
C VAL A 21 -12.95 -19.64 12.52
N SER A 22 -12.63 -20.93 12.58
CA SER A 22 -13.19 -21.85 13.58
C SER A 22 -12.86 -21.38 15.00
N GLY A 23 -13.88 -21.30 15.84
CA GLY A 23 -13.74 -20.86 17.24
C GLY A 23 -13.75 -19.33 17.44
N THR A 24 -13.87 -18.54 16.41
CA THR A 24 -13.92 -17.07 16.47
C THR A 24 -15.10 -16.55 15.64
N PRO A 25 -16.31 -16.45 16.23
CA PRO A 25 -17.53 -16.20 15.47
C PRO A 25 -17.55 -14.86 14.73
N ASP A 26 -16.76 -13.88 15.18
CA ASP A 26 -16.73 -12.54 14.63
C ASP A 26 -15.53 -12.26 13.71
N SER A 27 -14.67 -13.23 13.49
CA SER A 27 -13.47 -13.08 12.65
C SER A 27 -13.69 -13.68 11.28
N ALA A 28 -13.46 -12.91 10.25
CA ALA A 28 -13.57 -13.38 8.88
C ALA A 28 -12.48 -12.77 8.00
N TYR A 29 -12.02 -13.56 7.03
CA TYR A 29 -11.31 -13.07 5.87
C TYR A 29 -12.33 -12.72 4.81
N TYR A 30 -12.19 -11.57 4.18
CA TYR A 30 -13.05 -11.14 3.10
C TYR A 30 -12.30 -11.22 1.77
N TYR A 31 -12.95 -11.75 0.76
CA TYR A 31 -12.45 -11.78 -0.62
C TYR A 31 -13.57 -11.40 -1.59
N SER A 32 -13.17 -10.84 -2.72
CA SER A 32 -14.11 -10.42 -3.74
C SER A 32 -14.71 -11.61 -4.50
N THR A 33 -15.95 -11.47 -4.87
CA THR A 33 -16.66 -12.40 -5.75
C THR A 33 -17.65 -11.62 -6.60
N TYR A 34 -18.19 -12.30 -7.62
CA TYR A 34 -19.26 -11.78 -8.45
C TYR A 34 -20.47 -12.73 -8.40
N ASN A 35 -21.65 -12.18 -8.59
CA ASN A 35 -22.90 -12.95 -8.63
C ASN A 35 -23.26 -13.68 -7.32
N ALA A 36 -22.75 -13.24 -6.20
CA ALA A 36 -23.11 -13.72 -4.88
C ALA A 36 -23.61 -12.57 -3.99
N PRO A 37 -24.45 -12.84 -2.96
CA PRO A 37 -24.82 -11.81 -1.99
C PRO A 37 -23.61 -11.32 -1.22
N ASP A 38 -23.55 -10.01 -0.97
CA ASP A 38 -22.52 -9.44 -0.10
C ASP A 38 -22.71 -9.92 1.34
N LYS A 39 -21.72 -10.61 1.88
CA LYS A 39 -21.72 -11.16 3.24
C LYS A 39 -20.82 -10.36 4.21
N ASN A 40 -20.24 -9.26 3.73
CA ASN A 40 -19.43 -8.40 4.57
C ASN A 40 -20.27 -7.27 5.17
N PRO A 41 -20.74 -7.37 6.41
CA PRO A 41 -21.48 -6.30 7.05
C PRO A 41 -20.56 -5.09 7.25
N VAL A 42 -21.08 -3.90 6.98
CA VAL A 42 -20.44 -2.66 7.45
C VAL A 42 -20.58 -2.65 8.96
N SER A 43 -19.47 -2.75 9.67
CA SER A 43 -19.49 -3.29 11.02
C SER A 43 -19.67 -2.27 12.14
N THR A 44 -19.19 -1.04 12.02
CA THR A 44 -19.20 -0.10 13.16
C THR A 44 -19.29 1.37 12.74
N ASP A 45 -19.69 2.23 13.68
CA ASP A 45 -19.64 3.70 13.56
C ASP A 45 -18.22 4.25 13.86
N ARG A 46 -17.25 3.40 14.16
CA ARG A 46 -15.88 3.84 14.42
C ARG A 46 -15.23 4.37 13.13
N PRO A 47 -14.41 5.42 13.23
CA PRO A 47 -13.64 5.87 12.08
C PRO A 47 -12.65 4.77 11.63
N LYS A 48 -12.59 4.55 10.31
CA LYS A 48 -11.83 3.46 9.72
C LYS A 48 -10.53 3.94 9.11
N ILE A 49 -9.49 3.13 9.23
CA ILE A 49 -8.21 3.35 8.55
C ILE A 49 -7.82 2.07 7.81
N MET A 50 -7.46 2.22 6.54
CA MET A 50 -7.01 1.12 5.71
C MET A 50 -5.48 1.10 5.65
N ILE A 51 -4.91 -0.09 5.77
CA ILE A 51 -3.46 -0.34 5.68
C ILE A 51 -3.23 -1.32 4.53
N LEU A 52 -2.35 -0.96 3.61
CA LEU A 52 -1.94 -1.85 2.53
C LEU A 52 -0.72 -2.65 2.96
N GLY A 53 -0.83 -3.97 2.89
CA GLY A 53 0.25 -4.90 3.19
C GLY A 53 1.28 -5.00 2.07
N GLY A 54 2.23 -5.93 2.21
CA GLY A 54 3.34 -6.10 1.27
C GLY A 54 3.01 -6.85 -0.02
N GLY A 55 1.86 -7.53 -0.06
CA GLY A 55 1.56 -8.45 -1.15
C GLY A 55 2.43 -9.69 -1.13
N PRO A 56 2.67 -10.34 -2.27
CA PRO A 56 3.51 -11.53 -2.35
C PRO A 56 4.94 -11.25 -1.92
N ASN A 57 5.56 -12.22 -1.25
CA ASN A 57 6.96 -12.14 -0.86
C ASN A 57 7.87 -11.94 -2.08
N ARG A 58 8.88 -11.09 -1.92
CA ARG A 58 9.90 -10.82 -2.95
C ARG A 58 11.28 -11.06 -2.36
N ILE A 59 12.20 -11.53 -3.20
CA ILE A 59 13.61 -11.63 -2.82
C ILE A 59 14.12 -10.23 -2.46
N GLY A 60 14.75 -10.11 -1.28
CA GLY A 60 15.27 -8.85 -0.77
C GLY A 60 14.29 -8.03 0.07
N GLN A 61 13.03 -8.45 0.19
CA GLN A 61 12.08 -7.90 1.17
C GLN A 61 12.06 -8.79 2.42
N GLY A 62 12.25 -8.20 3.57
CA GLY A 62 12.17 -8.87 4.85
C GLY A 62 10.82 -8.66 5.54
N ILE A 63 10.70 -9.24 6.71
CA ILE A 63 9.49 -9.19 7.55
C ILE A 63 9.21 -7.79 8.11
N GLU A 64 10.15 -6.88 8.04
CA GLU A 64 10.04 -5.52 8.58
C GLU A 64 8.84 -4.75 8.03
N PHE A 65 8.46 -4.97 6.77
CA PHE A 65 7.29 -4.33 6.17
C PHE A 65 5.99 -4.87 6.76
N ASP A 66 5.90 -6.17 6.95
CA ASP A 66 4.73 -6.78 7.60
C ASP A 66 4.64 -6.38 9.07
N TYR A 67 5.77 -6.37 9.77
CA TYR A 67 5.89 -5.90 11.15
C TYR A 67 5.35 -4.46 11.29
N CYS A 68 5.70 -3.55 10.38
CA CYS A 68 5.19 -2.19 10.39
C CYS A 68 3.66 -2.15 10.21
N CYS A 69 3.10 -2.95 9.30
CA CYS A 69 1.65 -3.04 9.08
C CYS A 69 0.92 -3.55 10.34
N VAL A 70 1.44 -4.60 10.96
CA VAL A 70 0.89 -5.19 12.20
C VAL A 70 0.89 -4.16 13.33
N HIS A 71 2.04 -3.52 13.58
CA HIS A 71 2.14 -2.52 14.65
C HIS A 71 1.29 -1.28 14.40
N ALA A 72 1.14 -0.85 13.15
CA ALA A 72 0.22 0.22 12.79
C ALA A 72 -1.22 -0.16 13.12
N SER A 73 -1.65 -1.37 12.76
CA SER A 73 -2.98 -1.87 13.08
C SER A 73 -3.22 -1.87 14.59
N LEU A 74 -2.31 -2.45 15.36
CA LEU A 74 -2.42 -2.52 16.82
C LEU A 74 -2.45 -1.14 17.49
N ALA A 75 -1.64 -0.20 17.00
CA ALA A 75 -1.62 1.16 17.53
C ALA A 75 -2.93 1.90 17.24
N LEU A 76 -3.45 1.78 16.02
CA LEU A 76 -4.71 2.40 15.61
C LEU A 76 -5.91 1.81 16.35
N LYS A 77 -5.95 0.50 16.56
CA LYS A 77 -6.98 -0.14 17.41
C LYS A 77 -6.98 0.43 18.83
N LYS A 78 -5.81 0.63 19.44
CA LYS A 78 -5.69 1.28 20.77
C LYS A 78 -6.19 2.71 20.79
N LEU A 79 -6.11 3.42 19.66
CA LEU A 79 -6.62 4.78 19.50
C LEU A 79 -8.12 4.83 19.17
N GLY A 80 -8.80 3.69 19.07
CA GLY A 80 -10.23 3.59 18.83
C GLY A 80 -10.65 3.56 17.36
N PHE A 81 -9.70 3.45 16.43
CA PHE A 81 -10.02 3.26 15.02
C PHE A 81 -10.39 1.80 14.72
N GLU A 82 -11.26 1.61 13.73
CA GLU A 82 -11.44 0.32 13.08
C GLU A 82 -10.35 0.17 12.02
N THR A 83 -9.59 -0.90 12.09
CA THR A 83 -8.47 -1.15 11.19
C THR A 83 -8.83 -2.16 10.12
N ILE A 84 -8.48 -1.82 8.88
CA ILE A 84 -8.69 -2.66 7.71
C ILE A 84 -7.33 -2.95 7.12
N ILE A 85 -6.96 -4.22 6.99
CA ILE A 85 -5.77 -4.63 6.24
C ILE A 85 -6.19 -5.21 4.89
N VAL A 86 -5.49 -4.82 3.84
CA VAL A 86 -5.58 -5.42 2.51
C VAL A 86 -4.24 -6.08 2.21
N ASN A 87 -4.21 -7.39 2.10
CA ASN A 87 -3.00 -8.16 1.80
C ASN A 87 -3.38 -9.53 1.22
N CYS A 88 -2.50 -10.12 0.41
CA CYS A 88 -2.72 -11.42 -0.24
C CYS A 88 -1.64 -12.45 0.08
N ASN A 89 -0.77 -12.20 1.05
CA ASN A 89 0.24 -13.15 1.49
C ASN A 89 -0.29 -13.99 2.66
N PRO A 90 -0.52 -15.30 2.48
CA PRO A 90 -1.04 -16.15 3.56
C PRO A 90 -0.01 -16.49 4.64
N GLU A 91 1.26 -16.25 4.37
CA GLU A 91 2.40 -16.64 5.22
C GLU A 91 2.93 -15.47 6.07
N THR A 92 2.05 -14.56 6.49
CA THR A 92 2.48 -13.38 7.23
C THR A 92 1.49 -12.94 8.31
N VAL A 93 1.99 -12.29 9.36
CA VAL A 93 1.21 -11.96 10.56
C VAL A 93 0.14 -10.90 10.29
N SER A 94 0.33 -10.00 9.31
CA SER A 94 -0.70 -9.02 8.95
C SER A 94 -1.98 -9.67 8.40
N THR A 95 -1.90 -10.92 7.93
CA THR A 95 -3.04 -11.70 7.47
C THR A 95 -3.59 -12.68 8.52
N ASP A 96 -3.11 -12.61 9.76
CA ASP A 96 -3.73 -13.32 10.86
C ASP A 96 -5.07 -12.67 11.21
N TYR A 97 -6.06 -13.50 11.55
CA TYR A 97 -7.45 -13.11 11.75
C TYR A 97 -7.67 -12.10 12.90
N ASP A 98 -6.74 -11.99 13.83
CA ASP A 98 -6.83 -11.14 15.02
C ASP A 98 -5.97 -9.85 14.93
N THR A 99 -5.19 -9.69 13.87
CA THR A 99 -4.30 -8.53 13.70
C THR A 99 -5.07 -7.25 13.40
N SER A 100 -6.07 -7.32 12.53
CA SER A 100 -6.94 -6.18 12.20
C SER A 100 -8.40 -6.45 12.58
N ASP A 101 -9.25 -5.41 12.55
CA ASP A 101 -10.70 -5.60 12.72
C ASP A 101 -11.31 -6.24 11.46
N LYS A 102 -10.75 -5.94 10.28
CA LYS A 102 -11.12 -6.56 9.01
C LYS A 102 -9.89 -6.86 8.17
N LEU A 103 -9.85 -8.06 7.61
CA LEU A 103 -8.85 -8.46 6.64
C LEU A 103 -9.52 -8.68 5.28
N TYR A 104 -9.07 -7.96 4.26
CA TYR A 104 -9.38 -8.24 2.87
C TYR A 104 -8.23 -9.02 2.26
N PHE A 105 -8.49 -10.27 1.96
CA PHE A 105 -7.51 -11.15 1.34
C PHE A 105 -7.57 -10.99 -0.18
N GLU A 106 -7.00 -9.87 -0.66
CA GLU A 106 -7.09 -9.44 -2.04
C GLU A 106 -5.73 -9.03 -2.60
N PRO A 107 -5.52 -9.15 -3.90
CA PRO A 107 -4.35 -8.61 -4.56
C PRO A 107 -4.22 -7.11 -4.34
N LEU A 108 -2.98 -6.63 -4.23
CA LEU A 108 -2.70 -5.20 -4.15
C LEU A 108 -2.68 -4.59 -5.56
N THR A 109 -3.84 -4.59 -6.21
CA THR A 109 -4.05 -3.86 -7.47
C THR A 109 -4.83 -2.58 -7.22
N LEU A 110 -4.73 -1.63 -8.15
CA LEU A 110 -5.47 -0.38 -8.04
C LEU A 110 -6.99 -0.63 -7.97
N GLU A 111 -7.49 -1.58 -8.78
CA GLU A 111 -8.91 -1.88 -8.88
C GLU A 111 -9.45 -2.45 -7.58
N ASP A 112 -8.80 -3.47 -7.03
CA ASP A 112 -9.22 -4.13 -5.79
C ASP A 112 -9.19 -3.17 -4.60
N VAL A 113 -8.11 -2.39 -4.46
CA VAL A 113 -7.99 -1.40 -3.39
C VAL A 113 -9.08 -0.32 -3.50
N LEU A 114 -9.37 0.17 -4.71
CA LEU A 114 -10.44 1.17 -4.91
C LEU A 114 -11.83 0.59 -4.61
N SER A 115 -12.07 -0.67 -4.92
CA SER A 115 -13.34 -1.34 -4.62
C SER A 115 -13.56 -1.46 -3.11
N ILE A 116 -12.53 -1.86 -2.37
CA ILE A 116 -12.57 -1.92 -0.91
C ILE A 116 -12.72 -0.53 -0.30
N TYR A 117 -11.97 0.47 -0.82
CA TYR A 117 -12.04 1.85 -0.36
C TYR A 117 -13.45 2.44 -0.53
N LYS A 118 -14.07 2.21 -1.69
CA LYS A 118 -15.45 2.64 -1.99
C LYS A 118 -16.46 2.00 -1.03
N LYS A 119 -16.28 0.72 -0.71
CA LYS A 119 -17.15 -0.02 0.20
C LYS A 119 -17.00 0.44 1.64
N GLU A 120 -15.80 0.44 2.17
CA GLU A 120 -15.52 0.67 3.57
C GLU A 120 -15.51 2.15 3.95
N LYS A 121 -15.24 3.03 3.00
CA LYS A 121 -15.17 4.51 3.17
C LYS A 121 -14.25 4.91 4.33
N PRO A 122 -13.00 4.41 4.38
CA PRO A 122 -12.08 4.77 5.43
C PRO A 122 -11.72 6.26 5.38
N LEU A 123 -11.21 6.81 6.48
CA LEU A 123 -10.68 8.17 6.54
C LEU A 123 -9.51 8.37 5.57
N GLY A 124 -8.78 7.31 5.27
CA GLY A 124 -7.68 7.29 4.34
C GLY A 124 -6.93 5.97 4.36
N VAL A 125 -5.85 5.92 3.59
CA VAL A 125 -5.04 4.72 3.35
C VAL A 125 -3.59 4.97 3.76
N ILE A 126 -3.00 4.03 4.47
CA ILE A 126 -1.56 3.97 4.77
C ILE A 126 -0.93 3.03 3.75
N ALA A 127 -0.10 3.59 2.86
CA ALA A 127 0.57 2.84 1.79
C ALA A 127 2.07 2.64 2.01
N GLN A 128 2.69 3.37 2.94
CA GLN A 128 4.14 3.37 3.10
C GLN A 128 4.71 2.21 3.91
N PHE A 129 3.89 1.43 4.61
CA PHE A 129 4.40 0.37 5.49
C PHE A 129 4.58 -0.99 4.82
N GLY A 130 3.87 -1.25 3.73
CA GLY A 130 3.91 -2.53 3.03
C GLY A 130 5.07 -2.71 2.05
N GLY A 131 6.02 -1.79 1.99
CA GLY A 131 7.13 -1.81 1.02
C GLY A 131 6.72 -1.34 -0.37
N GLN A 132 7.49 -1.75 -1.38
CA GLN A 132 7.38 -1.18 -2.73
C GLN A 132 6.03 -1.42 -3.42
N THR A 133 5.35 -2.55 -3.13
CA THR A 133 4.07 -2.86 -3.79
C THR A 133 3.02 -1.80 -3.53
N PRO A 134 2.67 -1.46 -2.28
CA PRO A 134 1.71 -0.40 -2.02
C PRO A 134 2.25 1.01 -2.33
N LEU A 135 3.56 1.27 -2.21
CA LEU A 135 4.15 2.55 -2.60
C LEU A 135 3.90 2.86 -4.07
N ASN A 136 4.06 1.88 -4.96
CA ASN A 136 3.80 2.04 -6.39
C ASN A 136 2.32 2.37 -6.71
N LEU A 137 1.40 2.09 -5.80
CA LEU A 137 -0.01 2.44 -5.94
C LEU A 137 -0.36 3.83 -5.42
N ALA A 138 0.46 4.42 -4.55
CA ALA A 138 0.14 5.63 -3.79
C ALA A 138 -0.30 6.80 -4.69
N SER A 139 0.47 7.11 -5.73
CA SER A 139 0.16 8.18 -6.69
C SER A 139 -1.11 7.91 -7.49
N GLN A 140 -1.36 6.64 -7.87
CA GLN A 140 -2.58 6.28 -8.61
C GLN A 140 -3.81 6.33 -7.72
N LEU A 141 -3.69 5.92 -6.46
CA LEU A 141 -4.76 6.01 -5.47
C LEU A 141 -5.15 7.48 -5.22
N GLU A 142 -4.17 8.37 -5.04
CA GLU A 142 -4.41 9.80 -4.86
C GLU A 142 -5.14 10.41 -6.06
N LYS A 143 -4.73 10.10 -7.30
CA LYS A 143 -5.41 10.53 -8.54
C LYS A 143 -6.86 10.05 -8.62
N ASN A 144 -7.22 8.98 -7.93
CA ASN A 144 -8.59 8.46 -7.83
C ASN A 144 -9.33 8.94 -6.56
N GLY A 145 -8.82 9.98 -5.89
CA GLY A 145 -9.48 10.61 -4.75
C GLY A 145 -9.29 9.89 -3.41
N VAL A 146 -8.37 8.93 -3.34
CA VAL A 146 -8.03 8.25 -2.08
C VAL A 146 -7.11 9.15 -1.27
N ARG A 147 -7.49 9.41 -0.02
CA ARG A 147 -6.66 10.18 0.91
C ARG A 147 -5.50 9.32 1.42
N SER A 148 -4.26 9.74 1.15
CA SER A 148 -3.08 9.16 1.77
C SER A 148 -2.96 9.64 3.24
N LEU A 149 -2.67 8.71 4.14
CA LEU A 149 -2.36 8.99 5.54
C LEU A 149 -0.88 8.74 5.79
N GLY A 150 -0.24 9.62 6.53
CA GLY A 150 1.21 9.60 6.75
C GLY A 150 1.94 10.35 5.66
N THR A 151 2.91 9.70 4.99
CA THR A 151 3.71 10.32 3.93
C THR A 151 2.88 10.49 2.66
N THR A 152 2.89 11.70 2.10
CA THR A 152 2.17 11.99 0.85
C THR A 152 2.89 11.39 -0.36
N PRO A 153 2.18 11.04 -1.45
CA PRO A 153 2.82 10.55 -2.67
C PRO A 153 3.92 11.45 -3.22
N ALA A 154 3.74 12.76 -3.16
CA ALA A 154 4.76 13.72 -3.60
C ALA A 154 6.05 13.64 -2.77
N VAL A 155 5.95 13.35 -1.47
CA VAL A 155 7.13 13.16 -0.60
C VAL A 155 7.75 11.79 -0.81
N ILE A 156 6.94 10.78 -1.12
CA ILE A 156 7.44 9.45 -1.51
C ILE A 156 8.27 9.56 -2.81
N ASP A 157 7.73 10.20 -3.83
CA ASP A 157 8.42 10.43 -5.11
C ASP A 157 9.74 11.19 -4.89
N LEU A 158 9.72 12.23 -4.04
CA LEU A 158 10.91 13.01 -3.68
C LEU A 158 11.99 12.15 -3.00
N ALA A 159 11.59 11.18 -2.20
CA ALA A 159 12.52 10.30 -1.48
C ALA A 159 13.05 9.14 -2.36
N GLU A 160 12.26 8.69 -3.34
CA GLU A 160 12.58 7.54 -4.19
C GLU A 160 13.32 7.92 -5.47
N ASP A 161 13.03 9.11 -6.03
CA ASP A 161 13.74 9.63 -7.20
C ASP A 161 15.12 10.14 -6.78
N ARG A 162 16.17 9.58 -7.37
CA ARG A 162 17.56 9.86 -6.99
C ARG A 162 17.98 11.31 -7.26
N ASP A 163 17.47 11.91 -8.32
CA ASP A 163 17.79 13.31 -8.66
C ASP A 163 17.05 14.27 -7.73
N LEU A 164 15.77 14.04 -7.49
CA LEU A 164 14.98 14.84 -6.55
C LEU A 164 15.52 14.73 -5.12
N PHE A 165 15.90 13.51 -4.71
CA PHE A 165 16.53 13.28 -3.41
C PHE A 165 17.84 14.03 -3.27
N ARG A 166 18.72 13.98 -4.29
CA ARG A 166 19.98 14.72 -4.29
C ARG A 166 19.76 16.21 -4.15
N GLU A 167 18.87 16.80 -4.97
CA GLU A 167 18.53 18.22 -4.89
C GLU A 167 18.01 18.62 -3.50
N MET A 168 17.24 17.74 -2.87
CA MET A 168 16.74 17.97 -1.52
C MET A 168 17.88 17.95 -0.48
N MET A 169 18.80 16.99 -0.59
CA MET A 169 19.95 16.92 0.32
C MET A 169 20.87 18.13 0.16
N GLU A 170 21.10 18.59 -1.08
CA GLU A 170 21.86 19.81 -1.35
C GLU A 170 21.20 21.05 -0.71
N LYS A 171 19.87 21.19 -0.84
CA LYS A 171 19.12 22.29 -0.19
C LYS A 171 19.20 22.28 1.33
N LEU A 172 19.29 21.09 1.92
CA LEU A 172 19.37 20.88 3.36
C LEU A 172 20.83 20.93 3.86
N GLU A 173 21.79 21.15 2.98
CA GLU A 173 23.22 21.12 3.29
C GLU A 173 23.67 19.80 3.94
N ILE A 174 23.00 18.70 3.60
CA ILE A 174 23.35 17.36 4.09
C ILE A 174 24.43 16.78 3.16
N PRO A 175 25.60 16.41 3.68
CA PRO A 175 26.70 15.91 2.87
C PRO A 175 26.32 14.56 2.23
N MET A 176 26.60 14.45 0.93
CA MET A 176 26.44 13.21 0.17
C MET A 176 27.71 12.92 -0.62
N PRO A 177 27.96 11.66 -1.01
CA PRO A 177 29.00 11.33 -1.97
C PRO A 177 28.76 12.06 -3.31
N GLU A 178 29.83 12.47 -3.97
CA GLU A 178 29.72 12.96 -5.34
C GLU A 178 29.10 11.89 -6.24
N SER A 179 28.07 12.27 -6.97
CA SER A 179 27.27 11.34 -7.77
C SER A 179 26.73 12.02 -9.01
N GLY A 180 26.21 11.22 -9.93
CA GLY A 180 25.53 11.72 -11.12
C GLY A 180 24.67 10.64 -11.75
N MET A 181 23.65 11.06 -12.49
CA MET A 181 22.77 10.17 -13.24
C MET A 181 23.21 10.11 -14.70
N ALA A 182 23.24 8.90 -15.27
CA ALA A 182 23.58 8.66 -16.66
C ALA A 182 22.58 7.70 -17.29
N SER A 183 22.06 8.04 -18.45
CA SER A 183 21.21 7.18 -19.26
C SER A 183 21.97 6.58 -20.44
N THR A 184 23.17 7.07 -20.73
CA THR A 184 24.03 6.60 -21.80
C THR A 184 25.45 6.33 -21.29
N ILE A 185 26.21 5.53 -22.05
CA ILE A 185 27.62 5.24 -21.74
C ILE A 185 28.47 6.50 -21.78
N GLU A 186 28.24 7.38 -22.75
CA GLU A 186 28.95 8.64 -22.90
C GLU A 186 28.75 9.58 -21.69
N GLU A 187 27.52 9.66 -21.19
CA GLU A 187 27.19 10.42 -19.96
C GLU A 187 27.87 9.80 -18.74
N ALA A 188 27.85 8.47 -18.62
CA ALA A 188 28.50 7.77 -17.52
C ALA A 188 30.02 8.04 -17.49
N LEU A 189 30.68 7.97 -18.63
CA LEU A 189 32.11 8.26 -18.76
C LEU A 189 32.44 9.71 -18.39
N LYS A 190 31.58 10.65 -18.80
CA LYS A 190 31.73 12.07 -18.49
C LYS A 190 31.61 12.34 -16.99
N ILE A 191 30.62 11.71 -16.34
CA ILE A 191 30.40 11.81 -14.90
C ILE A 191 31.53 11.16 -14.13
N ALA A 192 31.96 9.95 -14.52
CA ALA A 192 33.08 9.26 -13.91
C ALA A 192 34.40 10.04 -14.02
N GLY A 193 34.61 10.68 -15.18
CA GLY A 193 35.77 11.57 -15.38
C GLY A 193 35.74 12.83 -14.53
N LYS A 194 34.54 13.34 -14.19
CA LYS A 194 34.36 14.49 -13.30
C LYS A 194 34.58 14.14 -11.82
N ILE A 195 34.04 13.01 -11.41
CA ILE A 195 34.09 12.52 -10.01
C ILE A 195 35.51 11.99 -9.68
N GLY A 196 36.15 11.32 -10.64
CA GLY A 196 37.42 10.62 -10.46
C GLY A 196 37.24 9.16 -10.06
N TYR A 197 38.22 8.33 -10.38
CA TYR A 197 38.20 6.90 -10.05
C TYR A 197 38.81 6.64 -8.65
N PRO A 198 38.33 5.57 -7.94
CA PRO A 198 37.33 4.58 -8.35
C PRO A 198 35.89 5.11 -8.20
N VAL A 199 34.99 4.73 -9.12
CA VAL A 199 33.55 4.96 -9.05
C VAL A 199 32.80 3.62 -8.96
N MET A 200 31.64 3.64 -8.33
CA MET A 200 30.76 2.48 -8.16
C MET A 200 29.39 2.74 -8.82
#